data_9bff5d80184d12700400de7106d9c874
#
_entry.id   9bff5d80184d12700400de7106d9c874
#
_cell.length_a   1.000
_cell.length_b   1.000
_cell.length_c   1.000
_cell.angle_alpha   90.00
_cell.angle_beta   90.00
_cell.angle_gamma   90.00
#
_symmetry.space_group_name_H-M   'P 1'
#
loop_
_entity.id
_entity.type
_entity.pdbx_description
1 polymer ?
#
loop_
_entity_poly.entity_id
_entity_poly.type
_entity_poly.pdbx_seq_one_letter_code
_entity_poly.pdbx_strand_id
1 'polypeptide(L)'
;MAHFAQINSDSIVTNVIVVADSDAPNEAAGIAFCQDLLGADTNWVQTSYNDNIRFRYAGIGMKYDSTNDVFYNIAPPYPSWVLNTSTWDWDAPVAIPDDAGADDVDNPTEHVSYDWDEGSTTWTRTVFSIE
;
A
#
# COMPACT_ATOMS: atom_id res chain seq x y z
N MET A 1 1.58 -18.55 -10.50
CA MET A 1 1.51 -17.32 -11.32
C MET A 1 2.43 -16.28 -10.73
N ALA A 2 3.21 -15.63 -11.56
CA ALA A 2 4.06 -14.51 -11.15
C ALA A 2 3.39 -13.19 -11.52
N HIS A 3 3.63 -12.14 -10.74
CA HIS A 3 3.07 -10.83 -10.98
C HIS A 3 4.21 -9.84 -11.19
N PHE A 4 4.08 -8.96 -12.18
CA PHE A 4 5.09 -7.97 -12.52
C PHE A 4 4.48 -6.57 -12.63
N ALA A 5 5.13 -5.61 -11.99
CA ALA A 5 4.77 -4.20 -12.06
C ALA A 5 5.63 -3.50 -13.10
N GLN A 6 5.00 -2.81 -14.04
CA GLN A 6 5.69 -1.89 -14.93
C GLN A 6 5.87 -0.55 -14.22
N ILE A 7 7.09 -0.03 -14.27
CA ILE A 7 7.42 1.27 -13.68
C ILE A 7 7.93 2.24 -14.75
N ASN A 8 7.60 3.52 -14.59
CA ASN A 8 8.08 4.58 -15.47
C ASN A 8 9.44 5.14 -15.00
N SER A 9 9.93 6.19 -15.64
CA SER A 9 11.20 6.83 -15.29
C SER A 9 11.23 7.44 -13.88
N ASP A 10 10.08 7.69 -13.29
CA ASP A 10 9.94 8.19 -11.91
C ASP A 10 9.73 7.05 -10.90
N SER A 11 9.84 5.80 -11.34
CA SER A 11 9.61 4.60 -10.53
C SER A 11 8.16 4.45 -10.06
N ILE A 12 7.22 5.05 -10.78
CA ILE A 12 5.78 4.94 -10.50
C ILE A 12 5.21 3.75 -11.27
N VAL A 13 4.43 2.93 -10.57
CA VAL A 13 3.76 1.77 -11.16
C VAL A 13 2.67 2.25 -12.12
N THR A 14 2.78 1.83 -13.39
CA THR A 14 1.84 2.19 -14.45
C THR A 14 0.99 1.02 -14.91
N ASN A 15 1.42 -0.21 -14.61
CA ASN A 15 0.73 -1.43 -15.01
C ASN A 15 1.15 -2.59 -14.11
N VAL A 16 0.26 -3.56 -13.92
CA VAL A 16 0.57 -4.81 -13.22
C VAL A 16 -0.01 -5.95 -14.04
N ILE A 17 0.82 -6.93 -14.39
CA ILE A 17 0.38 -8.08 -15.18
C ILE A 17 0.73 -9.40 -14.49
N VAL A 18 0.03 -10.45 -14.90
CA VAL A 18 0.22 -11.81 -14.42
C VAL A 18 0.94 -12.60 -15.52
N VAL A 19 1.98 -13.33 -15.14
CA VAL A 19 2.78 -14.15 -16.05
C VAL A 19 2.76 -15.59 -15.55
N ALA A 20 2.57 -16.54 -16.48
CA ALA A 20 2.60 -17.96 -16.13
C ALA A 20 3.97 -18.36 -15.54
N ASP A 21 3.99 -19.27 -14.58
CA ASP A 21 5.22 -19.71 -13.93
C ASP A 21 6.23 -20.30 -14.92
N SER A 22 5.74 -20.93 -15.99
CA SER A 22 6.61 -21.46 -17.05
C SER A 22 7.35 -20.37 -17.84
N ASP A 23 6.77 -19.16 -17.93
CA ASP A 23 7.39 -18.01 -18.59
C ASP A 23 8.20 -17.14 -17.63
N ALA A 24 8.01 -17.32 -16.33
CA ALA A 24 8.69 -16.59 -15.29
C ALA A 24 9.20 -17.54 -14.19
N PRO A 25 10.16 -18.44 -14.51
CA PRO A 25 10.75 -19.32 -13.50
C PRO A 25 11.61 -18.54 -12.48
N ASN A 26 12.01 -17.31 -12.83
CA ASN A 26 12.67 -16.37 -11.96
C ASN A 26 12.34 -14.94 -12.40
N GLU A 27 12.75 -13.94 -11.62
CA GLU A 27 12.46 -12.54 -11.92
C GLU A 27 13.06 -12.09 -13.26
N ALA A 28 14.31 -12.44 -13.53
CA ALA A 28 14.98 -12.02 -14.76
C ALA A 28 14.28 -12.56 -16.02
N ALA A 29 13.85 -13.82 -15.99
CA ALA A 29 13.11 -14.42 -17.10
C ALA A 29 11.73 -13.78 -17.26
N GLY A 30 11.05 -13.48 -16.17
CA GLY A 30 9.76 -12.80 -16.17
C GLY A 30 9.86 -11.37 -16.72
N ILE A 31 10.89 -10.63 -16.36
CA ILE A 31 11.15 -9.29 -16.91
C ILE A 31 11.36 -9.37 -18.43
N ALA A 32 12.17 -10.33 -18.89
CA ALA A 32 12.41 -10.52 -20.31
C ALA A 32 11.11 -10.85 -21.05
N PHE A 33 10.25 -11.69 -20.47
CA PHE A 33 8.93 -12.01 -21.05
C PHE A 33 8.06 -10.74 -21.16
N CYS A 34 8.01 -9.92 -20.11
CA CYS A 34 7.24 -8.67 -20.12
C CYS A 34 7.75 -7.70 -21.19
N GLN A 35 9.06 -7.57 -21.34
CA GLN A 35 9.68 -6.72 -22.34
C GLN A 35 9.40 -7.20 -23.76
N ASP A 36 9.42 -8.52 -23.97
CA ASP A 36 9.05 -9.12 -25.26
C ASP A 36 7.59 -8.83 -25.61
N LEU A 37 6.72 -8.87 -24.60
CA LEU A 37 5.28 -8.69 -24.81
C LEU A 37 4.90 -7.22 -25.01
N LEU A 38 5.49 -6.29 -24.24
CA LEU A 38 5.04 -4.90 -24.14
C LEU A 38 6.08 -3.85 -24.56
N GLY A 39 7.30 -4.28 -24.91
CA GLY A 39 8.34 -3.42 -25.43
C GLY A 39 9.68 -3.56 -24.70
N ALA A 40 10.76 -3.59 -25.47
CA ALA A 40 12.12 -3.74 -24.92
C ALA A 40 12.59 -2.55 -24.06
N ASP A 41 11.92 -1.42 -24.18
CA ASP A 41 12.22 -0.19 -23.44
C ASP A 41 11.38 -0.07 -22.15
N THR A 42 10.56 -1.07 -21.82
CA THR A 42 9.79 -1.09 -20.58
C THR A 42 10.61 -1.60 -19.40
N ASN A 43 10.30 -1.10 -18.21
CA ASN A 43 10.95 -1.50 -16.97
C ASN A 43 9.96 -2.22 -16.06
N TRP A 44 10.38 -3.35 -15.50
CA TRP A 44 9.52 -4.23 -14.73
C TRP A 44 10.18 -4.65 -13.42
N VAL A 45 9.36 -4.79 -12.37
CA VAL A 45 9.78 -5.28 -11.06
C VAL A 45 8.77 -6.33 -10.62
N GLN A 46 9.26 -7.48 -10.17
CA GLN A 46 8.36 -8.51 -9.67
C GLN A 46 7.68 -8.06 -8.37
N THR A 47 6.40 -8.36 -8.27
CA THR A 47 5.60 -8.13 -7.06
C THR A 47 4.89 -9.44 -6.68
N SER A 48 4.23 -9.46 -5.52
CA SER A 48 3.51 -10.63 -5.05
C SER A 48 2.10 -10.26 -4.65
N TYR A 49 1.11 -10.99 -5.20
CA TYR A 49 -0.29 -10.80 -4.85
C TYR A 49 -0.55 -10.98 -3.33
N ASN A 50 0.25 -11.83 -2.67
CA ASN A 50 0.11 -12.12 -1.25
C ASN A 50 1.08 -11.31 -0.37
N ASP A 51 1.64 -10.22 -0.88
CA ASP A 51 2.59 -9.35 -0.17
C ASP A 51 3.86 -10.08 0.33
N ASN A 52 4.27 -11.15 -0.35
CA ASN A 52 5.40 -11.98 0.08
C ASN A 52 6.77 -11.37 -0.20
N ILE A 53 6.85 -10.42 -1.13
CA ILE A 53 8.08 -9.71 -1.47
C ILE A 53 7.81 -8.21 -1.59
N ARG A 54 8.85 -7.41 -1.39
CA ARG A 54 8.84 -5.96 -1.57
C ARG A 54 7.69 -5.28 -0.81
N PHE A 55 7.44 -5.79 0.40
CA PHE A 55 6.54 -5.25 1.42
C PHE A 55 5.05 -5.44 1.10
N ARG A 56 4.63 -5.20 -0.13
CA ARG A 56 3.22 -5.31 -0.51
C ARG A 56 3.05 -5.53 -2.00
N TYR A 57 1.86 -5.95 -2.37
CA TYR A 57 1.48 -6.08 -3.76
C TYR A 57 1.44 -4.70 -4.42
N ALA A 58 2.09 -4.59 -5.59
CA ALA A 58 2.14 -3.33 -6.32
C ALA A 58 0.76 -2.94 -6.84
N GLY A 59 0.41 -1.68 -6.71
CA GLY A 59 -0.78 -1.08 -7.31
C GLY A 59 -0.40 0.08 -8.21
N ILE A 60 -1.22 0.33 -9.24
CA ILE A 60 -1.01 1.47 -10.14
C ILE A 60 -1.01 2.77 -9.34
N GLY A 61 0.00 3.62 -9.57
CA GLY A 61 0.19 4.87 -8.83
C GLY A 61 1.12 4.77 -7.64
N MET A 62 1.45 3.56 -7.17
CA MET A 62 2.47 3.36 -6.13
C MET A 62 3.85 3.66 -6.67
N LYS A 63 4.79 3.97 -5.78
CA LYS A 63 6.20 4.10 -6.10
C LYS A 63 6.97 2.86 -5.69
N TYR A 64 7.92 2.46 -6.51
CA TYR A 64 8.92 1.46 -6.14
C TYR A 64 10.18 2.16 -5.67
N ASP A 65 10.57 1.95 -4.41
CA ASP A 65 11.83 2.42 -3.86
C ASP A 65 12.88 1.31 -4.02
N SER A 66 13.79 1.47 -4.98
CA SER A 66 14.82 0.47 -5.27
C SER A 66 15.88 0.37 -4.18
N THR A 67 16.10 1.42 -3.42
CA THR A 67 17.08 1.43 -2.32
C THR A 67 16.61 0.56 -1.17
N ASN A 68 15.33 0.63 -0.83
CA ASN A 68 14.71 -0.12 0.26
C ASN A 68 13.96 -1.36 -0.25
N ASP A 69 13.83 -1.53 -1.57
CA ASP A 69 13.16 -2.66 -2.22
C ASP A 69 11.71 -2.82 -1.76
N VAL A 70 10.93 -1.75 -1.82
CA VAL A 70 9.53 -1.73 -1.37
C VAL A 70 8.62 -0.98 -2.34
N PHE A 71 7.34 -1.39 -2.42
CA PHE A 71 6.27 -0.63 -3.03
C PHE A 71 5.49 0.14 -1.96
N TYR A 72 5.20 1.41 -2.20
CA TYR A 72 4.43 2.20 -1.24
C TYR A 72 3.61 3.29 -1.93
N ASN A 73 2.57 3.77 -1.24
CA ASN A 73 1.76 4.88 -1.72
C ASN A 73 2.50 6.20 -1.52
N ILE A 74 2.63 7.00 -2.58
CA ILE A 74 3.31 8.30 -2.52
C ILE A 74 2.40 9.43 -2.08
N ALA A 75 1.08 9.22 -2.10
CA ALA A 75 0.11 10.24 -1.72
C ALA A 75 -0.37 10.00 -0.29
N PRO A 76 -0.14 10.93 0.65
CA PRO A 76 -0.70 10.81 1.98
C PRO A 76 -2.22 10.93 1.93
N PRO A 77 -2.97 10.23 2.82
CA PRO A 77 -4.42 10.39 2.90
C PRO A 77 -4.82 11.79 3.34
N TYR A 78 -3.95 12.46 4.10
CA TYR A 78 -4.11 13.85 4.51
C TYR A 78 -2.75 14.55 4.53
N PRO A 79 -2.67 15.87 4.23
CA PRO A 79 -1.39 16.58 4.13
C PRO A 79 -0.51 16.53 5.38
N SER A 80 -1.10 16.40 6.57
CA SER A 80 -0.35 16.36 7.83
C SER A 80 0.25 14.99 8.16
N TRP A 81 -0.18 13.94 7.47
CA TRP A 81 0.29 12.58 7.77
C TRP A 81 1.73 12.38 7.29
N VAL A 82 2.48 11.54 7.99
CA VAL A 82 3.91 11.32 7.76
C VAL A 82 4.15 9.86 7.36
N LEU A 83 5.01 9.66 6.36
CA LEU A 83 5.39 8.32 5.93
C LEU A 83 6.24 7.64 7.01
N ASN A 84 5.79 6.48 7.47
CA ASN A 84 6.54 5.62 8.38
C ASN A 84 7.38 4.65 7.56
N THR A 85 8.71 4.84 7.55
CA THR A 85 9.63 4.01 6.77
C THR A 85 9.92 2.64 7.40
N SER A 86 9.31 2.32 8.55
CA SER A 86 9.34 0.98 9.12
C SER A 86 8.17 0.13 8.63
N THR A 87 7.01 0.75 8.38
CA THR A 87 5.79 0.07 7.90
C THR A 87 5.47 0.40 6.44
N TRP A 88 6.05 1.46 5.89
CA TRP A 88 5.76 2.02 4.56
C TRP A 88 4.29 2.41 4.39
N ASP A 89 3.66 2.76 5.50
CA ASP A 89 2.33 3.33 5.56
C ASP A 89 2.39 4.76 6.10
N TRP A 90 1.34 5.52 5.85
CA TRP A 90 1.22 6.89 6.33
C TRP A 90 0.59 6.90 7.71
N ASP A 91 1.23 7.59 8.66
CA ASP A 91 0.75 7.72 10.03
C ASP A 91 0.26 9.14 10.29
N ALA A 92 -0.85 9.24 11.03
CA ALA A 92 -1.31 10.53 11.53
C ALA A 92 -0.27 11.13 12.48
N PRO A 93 -0.12 12.48 12.55
CA PRO A 93 0.81 13.12 13.47
C PRO A 93 0.45 12.92 14.94
N VAL A 94 -0.80 12.52 15.22
CA VAL A 94 -1.29 12.15 16.53
C VAL A 94 -1.80 10.72 16.48
N ALA A 95 -1.34 9.86 17.38
CA ALA A 95 -1.77 8.46 17.42
C ALA A 95 -3.27 8.37 17.71
N ILE A 96 -3.94 7.41 17.03
CA ILE A 96 -5.36 7.14 17.32
C ILE A 96 -5.49 6.66 18.77
N PRO A 97 -6.50 7.13 19.53
CA PRO A 97 -6.71 6.68 20.90
C PRO A 97 -6.94 5.17 21.02
N ASP A 98 -6.54 4.61 22.14
CA ASP A 98 -6.52 3.16 22.38
C ASP A 98 -7.91 2.50 22.34
N ASP A 99 -8.98 3.26 22.59
CA ASP A 99 -10.35 2.74 22.59
C ASP A 99 -11.00 2.74 21.21
N ALA A 100 -10.26 3.10 20.16
CA ALA A 100 -10.76 3.05 18.79
C ALA A 100 -11.18 1.62 18.43
N GLY A 101 -12.40 1.48 17.91
CA GLY A 101 -12.95 0.18 17.52
C GLY A 101 -13.47 -0.66 18.69
N ALA A 102 -13.33 -0.20 19.93
CA ALA A 102 -13.81 -0.90 21.11
C ALA A 102 -15.29 -0.57 21.40
N ASP A 103 -15.93 -1.46 22.14
CA ASP A 103 -17.25 -1.15 22.71
C ASP A 103 -17.11 -0.22 23.90
N ASP A 104 -18.11 0.63 24.11
CA ASP A 104 -18.13 1.51 25.28
C ASP A 104 -18.30 0.66 26.54
N VAL A 105 -17.36 0.81 27.50
CA VAL A 105 -17.35 0.00 28.73
C VAL A 105 -18.52 0.29 29.65
N ASP A 106 -19.07 1.50 29.61
CA ASP A 106 -20.21 1.92 30.42
C ASP A 106 -21.55 1.56 29.74
N ASN A 107 -21.50 1.36 28.42
CA ASN A 107 -22.67 0.96 27.63
C ASN A 107 -22.26 -0.03 26.54
N PRO A 108 -22.28 -1.34 26.81
CA PRO A 108 -21.75 -2.34 25.88
C PRO A 108 -22.55 -2.48 24.58
N THR A 109 -23.66 -1.76 24.41
CA THR A 109 -24.38 -1.70 23.14
C THR A 109 -23.87 -0.59 22.21
N GLU A 110 -22.82 0.10 22.61
CA GLU A 110 -22.23 1.20 21.83
C GLU A 110 -20.81 0.87 21.39
N HIS A 111 -20.45 1.35 20.20
CA HIS A 111 -19.15 1.16 19.59
C HIS A 111 -18.46 2.51 19.41
N VAL A 112 -17.17 2.58 19.77
CA VAL A 112 -16.36 3.80 19.68
C VAL A 112 -15.65 3.87 18.34
N SER A 113 -15.80 5.00 17.64
CA SER A 113 -15.14 5.26 16.37
C SER A 113 -14.43 6.62 16.41
N TYR A 114 -13.34 6.74 15.66
CA TYR A 114 -12.59 7.98 15.51
C TYR A 114 -12.45 8.34 14.05
N ASP A 115 -12.70 9.61 13.74
CA ASP A 115 -12.48 10.20 12.43
C ASP A 115 -11.38 11.26 12.53
N TRP A 116 -10.50 11.28 11.54
CA TRP A 116 -9.45 12.28 11.48
C TRP A 116 -10.02 13.64 11.04
N ASP A 117 -9.72 14.68 11.80
CA ASP A 117 -10.03 16.07 11.44
C ASP A 117 -8.73 16.77 11.07
N GLU A 118 -8.50 16.94 9.78
CA GLU A 118 -7.29 17.59 9.27
C GLU A 118 -7.19 19.05 9.68
N GLY A 119 -8.31 19.74 9.76
CA GLY A 119 -8.32 21.17 10.13
C GLY A 119 -7.81 21.43 11.54
N SER A 120 -8.11 20.55 12.49
CA SER A 120 -7.64 20.64 13.89
C SER A 120 -6.47 19.70 14.18
N THR A 121 -6.09 18.82 13.24
CA THR A 121 -5.10 17.76 13.42
C THR A 121 -5.37 16.89 14.65
N THR A 122 -6.63 16.49 14.82
CA THR A 122 -7.10 15.69 15.95
C THR A 122 -8.04 14.58 15.49
N TRP A 123 -8.24 13.61 16.37
CA TRP A 123 -9.22 12.55 16.19
C TRP A 123 -10.55 12.95 16.82
N THR A 124 -11.64 12.87 16.07
CA THR A 124 -12.99 13.14 16.55
C THR A 124 -13.65 11.84 16.99
N ARG A 125 -13.98 11.74 18.27
CA ARG A 125 -14.61 10.56 18.86
C ARG A 125 -16.10 10.55 18.58
N THR A 126 -16.61 9.41 18.09
CA THR A 126 -18.02 9.17 17.89
C THR A 126 -18.40 7.82 18.51
N VAL A 127 -19.55 7.78 19.16
CA VAL A 127 -20.08 6.55 19.76
C VAL A 127 -21.35 6.16 19.00
N PHE A 128 -21.38 4.94 18.48
CA PHE A 128 -22.52 4.40 17.74
C PHE A 128 -23.27 3.37 18.55
N SER A 129 -24.60 3.38 18.45
CA SER A 129 -25.42 2.31 19.01
C SER A 129 -25.32 1.06 18.14
N ILE A 130 -24.99 -0.09 18.75
CA ILE A 130 -24.90 -1.40 18.09
C ILE A 130 -26.03 -2.28 18.60
N GLU A 131 -27.15 -2.27 17.91
CA GLU A 131 -28.31 -3.09 18.25
C GLU A 131 -28.38 -4.35 17.39
#